data_36367468f2debd77700772ed4cd0eeaf
#
_entry.id   36367468f2debd77700772ed4cd0eeaf
#
_cell.length_a   1.000
_cell.length_b   1.000
_cell.length_c   1.000
_cell.angle_alpha   90.00
_cell.angle_beta   90.00
_cell.angle_gamma   90.00
#
_symmetry.space_group_name_H-M   'P 1'
#
loop_
_entity.id
_entity.type
_entity.pdbx_description
1 polymer ?
#
loop_
_entity_poly.entity_id
_entity_poly.type
_entity_poly.pdbx_seq_one_letter_code
_entity_poly.pdbx_strand_id
1 'polypeptide(L)'
;NFISPYIELPKKLTVKQNLTVYGKLYKINNINERIEFLSEKLRLEDLLNSITGELSSGQKNRVSLAKALINEPKVLLLDEPTASLDPEVGDFVRSFLEDYKKEKKISILLASHNMNEVTRLCKSILMMKDGIIIDKGNPEELINKHGRKNLEEVFLKLSRSKNELN
;
A
#
# COMPACT_ATOMS: atom_id res chain seq x y z
N ASN A 1 -6.63 8.05 4.41
CA ASN A 1 -5.93 8.43 3.17
C ASN A 1 -5.89 7.27 2.18
N PHE A 2 -5.52 7.59 0.94
CA PHE A 2 -5.57 6.67 -0.19
C PHE A 2 -4.29 6.74 -1.04
N ILE A 3 -3.83 5.57 -1.49
CA ILE A 3 -2.76 5.41 -2.48
C ILE A 3 -3.29 4.53 -3.60
N SER A 4 -3.02 4.93 -4.83
CA SER A 4 -3.26 4.11 -6.03
C SER A 4 -2.18 4.44 -7.06
N PRO A 5 -1.78 3.49 -7.90
CA PRO A 5 -0.81 3.73 -8.98
C PRO A 5 -1.31 4.74 -10.01
N TYR A 6 -2.61 5.04 -10.02
CA TYR A 6 -3.23 5.99 -10.94
C TYR A 6 -3.27 7.44 -10.43
N ILE A 7 -2.91 7.69 -9.16
CA ILE A 7 -2.89 9.02 -8.58
C ILE A 7 -1.47 9.58 -8.62
N GLU A 8 -1.25 10.56 -9.44
CA GLU A 8 0.03 11.24 -9.56
C GLU A 8 0.12 12.47 -8.66
N LEU A 9 1.31 12.67 -8.12
CA LEU A 9 1.69 13.92 -7.44
C LEU A 9 2.01 15.01 -8.47
N PRO A 10 1.87 16.31 -8.13
CA PRO A 10 2.32 17.42 -8.96
C PRO A 10 3.75 17.24 -9.46
N LYS A 11 3.91 17.00 -10.77
CA LYS A 11 5.18 16.59 -11.38
C LYS A 11 6.27 17.68 -11.36
N LYS A 12 5.88 18.96 -11.32
CA LYS A 12 6.80 20.11 -11.36
C LYS A 12 7.34 20.52 -9.99
N LEU A 13 6.80 19.96 -8.92
CA LEU A 13 7.26 20.25 -7.57
C LEU A 13 8.31 19.23 -7.13
N THR A 14 9.20 19.65 -6.22
CA THR A 14 10.09 18.71 -5.54
C THR A 14 9.30 17.80 -4.59
N VAL A 15 9.92 16.70 -4.17
CA VAL A 15 9.33 15.81 -3.15
C VAL A 15 8.99 16.59 -1.88
N LYS A 16 9.94 17.40 -1.38
CA LYS A 16 9.74 18.22 -0.18
C LYS A 16 8.59 19.21 -0.36
N GLN A 17 8.50 19.87 -1.52
CA GLN A 17 7.41 20.81 -1.82
C GLN A 17 6.06 20.09 -1.83
N ASN A 18 5.97 18.92 -2.49
CA ASN A 18 4.75 18.11 -2.49
C ASN A 18 4.31 17.75 -1.07
N LEU A 19 5.20 17.16 -0.27
CA LEU A 19 4.88 16.79 1.11
C LEU A 19 4.50 18.00 1.96
N THR A 20 5.16 19.16 1.76
CA THR A 20 4.81 20.40 2.46
C THR A 20 3.40 20.89 2.11
N VAL A 21 3.02 20.84 0.83
CA VAL A 21 1.66 21.23 0.40
C VAL A 21 0.61 20.36 1.10
N TYR A 22 0.77 19.04 1.08
CA TYR A 22 -0.16 18.14 1.76
C TYR A 22 -0.14 18.32 3.29
N GLY A 23 1.03 18.52 3.88
CA GLY A 23 1.14 18.82 5.31
C GLY A 23 0.34 20.07 5.70
N LYS A 24 0.43 21.15 4.90
CA LYS A 24 -0.36 22.38 5.09
C LYS A 24 -1.87 22.15 4.89
N LEU A 25 -2.27 21.40 3.87
CA LEU A 25 -3.68 21.05 3.63
C LEU A 25 -4.29 20.29 4.81
N TYR A 26 -3.53 19.40 5.44
CA TYR A 26 -3.95 18.66 6.64
C TYR A 26 -3.71 19.42 7.95
N LYS A 27 -3.24 20.68 7.89
CA LYS A 27 -2.99 21.55 9.07
C LYS A 27 -2.03 20.93 10.09
N ILE A 28 -0.95 20.30 9.59
CA ILE A 28 0.07 19.71 10.47
C ILE A 28 0.96 20.83 11.02
N ASN A 29 1.14 20.89 12.33
CA ASN A 29 1.93 21.93 12.99
C ASN A 29 3.44 21.77 12.69
N ASN A 30 3.99 20.58 12.85
CA ASN A 30 5.41 20.27 12.72
C ASN A 30 5.71 19.59 11.38
N ILE A 31 5.41 20.26 10.26
CA ILE A 31 5.51 19.65 8.92
C ILE A 31 6.93 19.18 8.62
N ASN A 32 7.96 19.97 8.96
CA ASN A 32 9.35 19.62 8.65
C ASN A 32 9.80 18.35 9.38
N GLU A 33 9.56 18.26 10.69
CA GLU A 33 9.86 17.07 11.50
C GLU A 33 9.13 15.84 10.95
N ARG A 34 7.89 16.03 10.50
CA ARG A 34 7.09 14.95 9.92
C ARG A 34 7.64 14.49 8.57
N ILE A 35 8.11 15.40 7.73
CA ILE A 35 8.76 15.08 6.46
C ILE A 35 10.08 14.34 6.72
N GLU A 36 10.90 14.82 7.65
CA GLU A 36 12.17 14.17 8.03
C GLU A 36 11.92 12.74 8.50
N PHE A 37 11.00 12.54 9.44
CA PHE A 37 10.61 11.21 9.91
C PHE A 37 10.18 10.28 8.78
N LEU A 38 9.31 10.72 7.89
CA LEU A 38 8.83 9.89 6.80
C LEU A 38 9.90 9.67 5.73
N SER A 39 10.79 10.64 5.49
CA SER A 39 11.88 10.46 4.54
C SER A 39 12.90 9.44 5.04
N GLU A 40 13.27 9.46 6.31
CA GLU A 40 14.10 8.44 6.93
C GLU A 40 13.44 7.05 6.81
N LYS A 41 12.18 6.94 7.25
CA LYS A 41 11.43 5.67 7.26
C LYS A 41 11.17 5.08 5.87
N LEU A 42 11.17 5.89 4.82
CA LEU A 42 10.88 5.48 3.44
C LEU A 42 12.08 5.65 2.50
N ARG A 43 13.27 5.95 3.04
CA ARG A 43 14.53 6.15 2.28
C ARG A 43 14.35 7.19 1.18
N LEU A 44 13.90 8.39 1.54
CA LEU A 44 13.61 9.50 0.63
C LEU A 44 14.55 10.71 0.83
N GLU A 45 15.50 10.62 1.77
CA GLU A 45 16.36 11.76 2.16
C GLU A 45 17.03 12.40 0.96
N ASP A 46 17.69 11.58 0.12
CA ASP A 46 18.39 12.03 -1.07
C ASP A 46 17.45 12.53 -2.19
N LEU A 47 16.15 12.22 -2.07
CA LEU A 47 15.15 12.58 -3.07
C LEU A 47 14.34 13.83 -2.72
N LEU A 48 14.49 14.38 -1.52
CA LEU A 48 13.66 15.51 -1.06
C LEU A 48 13.72 16.74 -1.99
N ASN A 49 14.88 16.97 -2.60
CA ASN A 49 15.09 18.10 -3.52
C ASN A 49 14.87 17.72 -5.00
N SER A 50 14.63 16.45 -5.31
CA SER A 50 14.39 16.00 -6.67
C SER A 50 12.99 16.38 -7.15
N ILE A 51 12.87 16.70 -8.43
CA ILE A 51 11.58 16.96 -9.09
C ILE A 51 10.78 15.67 -9.17
N THR A 52 9.55 15.66 -8.66
CA THR A 52 8.71 14.44 -8.57
C THR A 52 8.47 13.79 -9.94
N GLY A 53 8.39 14.58 -11.00
CA GLY A 53 8.22 14.07 -12.37
C GLY A 53 9.38 13.20 -12.86
N GLU A 54 10.61 13.43 -12.37
CA GLU A 54 11.84 12.76 -12.78
C GLU A 54 12.14 11.46 -12.02
N LEU A 55 11.37 11.19 -10.97
CA LEU A 55 11.52 9.99 -10.15
C LEU A 55 11.14 8.71 -10.91
N SER A 56 11.82 7.60 -10.59
CA SER A 56 11.40 6.27 -11.02
C SER A 56 10.02 5.90 -10.45
N SER A 57 9.36 4.88 -11.00
CA SER A 57 8.06 4.39 -10.50
C SER A 57 8.13 3.99 -9.02
N GLY A 58 9.18 3.27 -8.63
CA GLY A 58 9.39 2.85 -7.24
C GLY A 58 9.64 4.04 -6.29
N GLN A 59 10.39 5.04 -6.72
CA GLN A 59 10.58 6.28 -5.96
C GLN A 59 9.27 7.05 -5.80
N LYS A 60 8.50 7.20 -6.88
CA LYS A 60 7.17 7.84 -6.86
C LYS A 60 6.21 7.11 -5.91
N ASN A 61 6.24 5.78 -5.91
CA ASN A 61 5.41 4.99 -5.00
C ASN A 61 5.74 5.29 -3.53
N ARG A 62 7.03 5.29 -3.15
CA ARG A 62 7.46 5.63 -1.78
C ARG A 62 7.10 7.07 -1.38
N VAL A 63 7.21 8.02 -2.30
CA VAL A 63 6.77 9.42 -2.07
C VAL A 63 5.25 9.50 -1.89
N SER A 64 4.47 8.75 -2.67
CA SER A 64 3.02 8.66 -2.53
C SER A 64 2.62 8.05 -1.19
N LEU A 65 3.37 7.05 -0.72
CA LEU A 65 3.19 6.46 0.61
C LEU A 65 3.50 7.49 1.72
N ALA A 66 4.61 8.24 1.61
CA ALA A 66 4.92 9.33 2.54
C ALA A 66 3.79 10.36 2.60
N LYS A 67 3.28 10.79 1.44
CA LYS A 67 2.13 11.71 1.35
C LYS A 67 0.88 11.13 2.03
N ALA A 68 0.58 9.85 1.84
CA ALA A 68 -0.59 9.25 2.44
C ALA A 68 -0.48 9.10 3.97
N LEU A 69 0.75 9.03 4.49
CA LEU A 69 1.02 8.91 5.92
C LEU A 69 1.30 10.25 6.61
N ILE A 70 1.34 11.35 5.85
CA ILE A 70 1.79 12.67 6.36
C ILE A 70 0.98 13.14 7.58
N ASN A 71 -0.33 12.89 7.61
CA ASN A 71 -1.26 13.31 8.66
C ASN A 71 -1.63 12.19 9.66
N GLU A 72 -0.85 11.13 9.75
CA GLU A 72 -1.12 9.98 10.64
C GLU A 72 -2.56 9.44 10.53
N PRO A 73 -2.99 8.98 9.37
CA PRO A 73 -4.37 8.58 9.15
C PRO A 73 -4.76 7.38 10.02
N LYS A 74 -5.99 7.38 10.55
CA LYS A 74 -6.56 6.22 11.24
C LYS A 74 -6.93 5.08 10.29
N VAL A 75 -7.21 5.41 9.04
CA VAL A 75 -7.56 4.45 7.97
C VAL A 75 -6.72 4.76 6.74
N LEU A 76 -6.05 3.74 6.22
CA LEU A 76 -5.22 3.79 5.03
C LEU A 76 -5.77 2.84 3.98
N LEU A 77 -6.11 3.37 2.81
CA LEU A 77 -6.56 2.61 1.65
C LEU A 77 -5.39 2.46 0.69
N LEU A 78 -5.02 1.23 0.39
CA LEU A 78 -3.87 0.88 -0.44
C LEU A 78 -4.35 0.07 -1.64
N ASP A 79 -4.14 0.62 -2.83
CA ASP A 79 -4.40 -0.04 -4.09
C ASP A 79 -3.06 -0.34 -4.76
N GLU A 80 -2.70 -1.64 -4.82
CA GLU A 80 -1.45 -2.15 -5.38
C GLU A 80 -0.17 -1.43 -4.88
N PRO A 81 0.04 -1.28 -3.56
CA PRO A 81 1.08 -0.40 -3.02
C PRO A 81 2.51 -0.86 -3.32
N THR A 82 2.73 -2.09 -3.74
CA THR A 82 4.07 -2.60 -4.09
C THR A 82 4.20 -3.07 -5.55
N ALA A 83 3.20 -2.88 -6.40
CA ALA A 83 3.16 -3.44 -7.77
C ALA A 83 4.32 -2.98 -8.67
N SER A 84 4.83 -1.76 -8.47
CA SER A 84 5.91 -1.18 -9.30
C SER A 84 7.28 -1.21 -8.62
N LEU A 85 7.42 -1.96 -7.53
CA LEU A 85 8.64 -2.03 -6.76
C LEU A 85 9.44 -3.30 -7.14
N ASP A 86 10.77 -3.17 -7.16
CA ASP A 86 11.62 -4.35 -7.15
C ASP A 86 11.41 -5.16 -5.85
N PRO A 87 11.81 -6.45 -5.82
CA PRO A 87 11.54 -7.33 -4.69
C PRO A 87 12.09 -6.83 -3.36
N GLU A 88 13.27 -6.20 -3.34
CA GLU A 88 13.91 -5.68 -2.12
C GLU A 88 13.13 -4.49 -1.56
N VAL A 89 12.84 -3.49 -2.41
CA VAL A 89 12.09 -2.30 -2.01
C VAL A 89 10.65 -2.67 -1.65
N GLY A 90 10.05 -3.62 -2.37
CA GLY A 90 8.72 -4.13 -2.05
C GLY A 90 8.66 -4.81 -0.67
N ASP A 91 9.67 -5.61 -0.32
CA ASP A 91 9.77 -6.22 1.00
C ASP A 91 9.98 -5.18 2.11
N PHE A 92 10.84 -4.20 1.88
CA PHE A 92 11.05 -3.07 2.77
C PHE A 92 9.73 -2.30 3.04
N VAL A 93 8.97 -1.97 2.00
CA VAL A 93 7.68 -1.26 2.14
C VAL A 93 6.66 -2.09 2.91
N ARG A 94 6.57 -3.41 2.65
CA ARG A 94 5.69 -4.31 3.41
C ARG A 94 6.05 -4.34 4.88
N SER A 95 7.33 -4.51 5.21
CA SER A 95 7.82 -4.51 6.60
C SER A 95 7.50 -3.19 7.31
N PHE A 96 7.76 -2.07 6.65
CA PHE A 96 7.41 -0.75 7.17
C PHE A 96 5.89 -0.63 7.45
N LEU A 97 5.02 -1.08 6.54
CA LEU A 97 3.57 -1.03 6.72
C LEU A 97 3.09 -1.92 7.87
N GLU A 98 3.69 -3.10 8.05
CA GLU A 98 3.40 -3.97 9.19
C GLU A 98 3.72 -3.29 10.53
N ASP A 99 4.90 -2.71 10.64
CA ASP A 99 5.36 -2.05 11.85
C ASP A 99 4.53 -0.79 12.13
N TYR A 100 4.32 0.04 11.12
CA TYR A 100 3.51 1.25 11.22
C TYR A 100 2.07 0.94 11.65
N LYS A 101 1.47 -0.12 11.11
CA LYS A 101 0.13 -0.59 11.49
C LYS A 101 0.07 -1.00 12.96
N LYS A 102 1.09 -1.71 13.46
CA LYS A 102 1.17 -2.14 14.86
C LYS A 102 1.37 -0.96 15.81
N GLU A 103 2.34 -0.11 15.51
CA GLU A 103 2.71 1.04 16.35
C GLU A 103 1.59 2.09 16.43
N LYS A 104 1.03 2.46 15.30
CA LYS A 104 0.01 3.52 15.21
C LYS A 104 -1.43 3.00 15.35
N LYS A 105 -1.62 1.67 15.45
CA LYS A 105 -2.95 1.03 15.57
C LYS A 105 -3.93 1.47 14.49
N ILE A 106 -3.45 1.64 13.24
CA ILE A 106 -4.28 2.03 12.10
C ILE A 106 -5.00 0.83 11.47
N SER A 107 -6.09 1.11 10.76
CA SER A 107 -6.76 0.15 9.89
C SER A 107 -6.24 0.31 8.47
N ILE A 108 -5.90 -0.81 7.83
CA ILE A 108 -5.50 -0.85 6.42
C ILE A 108 -6.55 -1.64 5.64
N LEU A 109 -7.08 -1.03 4.58
CA LEU A 109 -7.82 -1.73 3.53
C LEU A 109 -6.89 -1.82 2.31
N LEU A 110 -6.55 -3.05 1.94
CA LEU A 110 -5.61 -3.36 0.87
C LEU A 110 -6.35 -4.01 -0.31
N ALA A 111 -6.19 -3.47 -1.50
CA ALA A 111 -6.48 -4.14 -2.75
C ALA A 111 -5.14 -4.55 -3.39
N SER A 112 -4.93 -5.85 -3.60
CA SER A 112 -3.72 -6.37 -4.21
C SER A 112 -3.95 -7.74 -4.83
N HIS A 113 -3.24 -8.03 -5.91
CA HIS A 113 -3.12 -9.37 -6.49
C HIS A 113 -1.86 -10.11 -6.01
N ASN A 114 -1.00 -9.46 -5.22
CA ASN A 114 0.18 -10.08 -4.61
C ASN A 114 -0.20 -10.80 -3.32
N MET A 115 -0.35 -12.12 -3.40
CA MET A 115 -0.79 -12.93 -2.25
C MET A 115 0.19 -12.91 -1.07
N ASN A 116 1.48 -12.70 -1.30
CA ASN A 116 2.46 -12.54 -0.22
C ASN A 116 2.18 -11.25 0.59
N GLU A 117 1.87 -10.17 -0.10
CA GLU A 117 1.48 -8.90 0.53
C GLU A 117 0.19 -9.04 1.33
N VAL A 118 -0.83 -9.67 0.73
CA VAL A 118 -2.12 -9.93 1.36
C VAL A 118 -1.95 -10.79 2.62
N THR A 119 -1.18 -11.87 2.54
CA THR A 119 -0.93 -12.77 3.68
C THR A 119 -0.24 -12.05 4.84
N ARG A 120 0.72 -11.16 4.55
CA ARG A 120 1.47 -10.43 5.58
C ARG A 120 0.65 -9.31 6.24
N LEU A 121 -0.08 -8.54 5.44
CA LEU A 121 -0.73 -7.31 5.92
C LEU A 121 -2.18 -7.52 6.37
N CYS A 122 -2.88 -8.55 5.90
CA CYS A 122 -4.32 -8.71 6.09
C CYS A 122 -4.66 -9.86 7.03
N LYS A 123 -5.51 -9.58 8.02
CA LYS A 123 -6.11 -10.60 8.90
C LYS A 123 -7.40 -11.18 8.31
N SER A 124 -8.09 -10.42 7.47
CA SER A 124 -9.34 -10.81 6.82
C SER A 124 -9.24 -10.48 5.34
N ILE A 125 -9.70 -11.38 4.51
CA ILE A 125 -9.60 -11.33 3.05
C ILE A 125 -10.99 -11.47 2.46
N LEU A 126 -11.27 -10.67 1.44
CA LEU A 126 -12.42 -10.82 0.56
C LEU A 126 -11.91 -11.19 -0.82
N MET A 127 -12.22 -12.39 -1.29
CA MET A 127 -11.93 -12.81 -2.66
C MET A 127 -13.03 -12.31 -3.59
N MET A 128 -12.64 -11.52 -4.59
CA MET A 128 -13.60 -10.93 -5.53
C MET A 128 -13.36 -11.44 -6.96
N LYS A 129 -14.45 -11.65 -7.68
CA LYS A 129 -14.45 -11.97 -9.12
C LYS A 129 -15.66 -11.33 -9.77
N ASP A 130 -15.48 -10.71 -10.92
CA ASP A 130 -16.54 -10.07 -11.71
C ASP A 130 -17.44 -9.12 -10.86
N GLY A 131 -16.84 -8.39 -9.92
CA GLY A 131 -17.53 -7.46 -9.04
C GLY A 131 -18.27 -8.11 -7.85
N ILE A 132 -18.19 -9.43 -7.70
CA ILE A 132 -18.91 -10.19 -6.66
C ILE A 132 -17.88 -10.78 -5.67
N ILE A 133 -18.22 -10.76 -4.38
CA ILE A 133 -17.46 -11.47 -3.35
C ILE A 133 -17.78 -12.96 -3.46
N ILE A 134 -16.78 -13.73 -3.86
CA ILE A 134 -16.92 -15.18 -4.05
C ILE A 134 -16.49 -15.99 -2.84
N ASP A 135 -15.64 -15.43 -1.98
CA ASP A 135 -15.25 -16.03 -0.71
C ASP A 135 -14.70 -15.00 0.28
N LYS A 136 -14.70 -15.35 1.58
CA LYS A 136 -14.14 -14.53 2.65
C LYS A 136 -13.58 -15.40 3.76
N GLY A 137 -12.54 -14.92 4.43
CA GLY A 137 -11.93 -15.60 5.58
C GLY A 137 -10.56 -15.01 5.91
N ASN A 138 -9.88 -15.59 6.89
CA ASN A 138 -8.46 -15.33 7.08
C ASN A 138 -7.62 -16.22 6.12
N PRO A 139 -6.30 -15.95 5.97
CA PRO A 139 -5.45 -16.74 5.06
C PRO A 139 -5.52 -18.24 5.30
N GLU A 140 -5.42 -18.68 6.56
CA GLU A 140 -5.41 -20.11 6.94
C GLU A 140 -6.77 -20.80 6.68
N GLU A 141 -7.86 -20.12 7.01
CA GLU A 141 -9.23 -20.61 6.73
C GLU A 141 -9.44 -20.82 5.23
N LEU A 142 -9.03 -19.87 4.39
CA LEU A 142 -9.17 -19.98 2.95
C LEU A 142 -8.32 -21.10 2.37
N ILE A 143 -7.07 -21.24 2.80
CA ILE A 143 -6.15 -22.30 2.39
C ILE A 143 -6.76 -23.68 2.73
N ASN A 144 -7.21 -23.86 3.97
CA ASN A 144 -7.79 -25.11 4.45
C ASN A 144 -9.11 -25.43 3.73
N LYS A 145 -10.01 -24.46 3.61
CA LYS A 145 -11.31 -24.60 2.93
C LYS A 145 -11.17 -25.08 1.49
N HIS A 146 -10.16 -24.60 0.77
CA HIS A 146 -9.95 -24.94 -0.62
C HIS A 146 -8.98 -26.11 -0.83
N GLY A 147 -8.39 -26.66 0.23
CA GLY A 147 -7.42 -27.76 0.18
C GLY A 147 -6.20 -27.40 -0.65
N ARG A 148 -5.63 -26.22 -0.41
CA ARG A 148 -4.46 -25.69 -1.13
C ARG A 148 -3.28 -25.50 -0.19
N LYS A 149 -2.06 -25.32 -0.77
CA LYS A 149 -0.83 -25.14 0.00
C LYS A 149 -0.61 -23.69 0.44
N ASN A 150 -1.13 -22.74 -0.32
CA ASN A 150 -0.96 -21.31 -0.09
C ASN A 150 -2.13 -20.51 -0.68
N LEU A 151 -2.18 -19.22 -0.35
CA LEU A 151 -3.25 -18.33 -0.79
C LEU A 151 -3.24 -18.07 -2.29
N GLU A 152 -2.07 -18.11 -2.94
CA GLU A 152 -1.95 -17.94 -4.39
C GLU A 152 -2.64 -19.08 -5.14
N GLU A 153 -2.48 -20.33 -4.70
CA GLU A 153 -3.18 -21.48 -5.27
C GLU A 153 -4.71 -21.38 -5.06
N VAL A 154 -5.14 -20.83 -3.92
CA VAL A 154 -6.57 -20.56 -3.67
C VAL A 154 -7.10 -19.54 -4.68
N PHE A 155 -6.39 -18.43 -4.84
CA PHE A 155 -6.75 -17.37 -5.79
C PHE A 155 -6.82 -17.90 -7.22
N LEU A 156 -5.82 -18.67 -7.68
CA LEU A 156 -5.79 -19.28 -9.01
C LEU A 156 -6.95 -20.28 -9.22
N LYS A 157 -7.30 -21.06 -8.19
CA LYS A 157 -8.45 -21.97 -8.27
C LYS A 157 -9.75 -21.18 -8.46
N LEU A 158 -9.99 -20.17 -7.64
CA LEU A 158 -11.21 -19.36 -7.68
C LEU A 158 -11.32 -18.52 -8.97
N SER A 159 -10.21 -17.97 -9.45
CA SER A 159 -10.19 -17.20 -10.70
C SER A 159 -10.51 -18.05 -11.94
N ARG A 160 -10.10 -19.34 -11.94
CA ARG A 160 -10.32 -20.27 -13.07
C ARG A 160 -11.65 -21.01 -13.01
N SER A 161 -12.30 -21.11 -11.85
CA SER A 161 -13.62 -21.71 -11.77
C SER A 161 -14.60 -20.90 -12.64
N LYS A 162 -15.27 -21.57 -13.59
CA LYS A 162 -16.39 -20.95 -14.32
C LYS A 162 -17.47 -20.62 -13.30
N ASN A 163 -18.11 -19.45 -13.46
CA ASN A 163 -19.24 -19.06 -12.62
C ASN A 163 -20.34 -20.15 -12.70
N GLU A 164 -20.39 -21.04 -11.72
CA GLU A 164 -21.56 -21.89 -11.45
C GLU A 164 -22.54 -21.07 -10.56
N LEU A 165 -22.86 -19.88 -11.01
CA LEU A 165 -23.95 -19.08 -10.46
C LEU A 165 -24.96 -18.84 -11.59
N ASN A 166 -25.80 -19.86 -11.80
CA ASN A 166 -27.12 -19.70 -12.37
C ASN A 166 -28.12 -19.49 -11.24
#